data_6958422e30d76246627e95e75ab3b529
#
_entry.id   6958422e30d76246627e95e75ab3b529
#
_cell.length_a   1.000
_cell.length_b   1.000
_cell.length_c   1.000
_cell.angle_alpha   90.00
_cell.angle_beta   90.00
_cell.angle_gamma   90.00
#
_symmetry.space_group_name_H-M   'P 1'
#
loop_
_entity.id
_entity.type
_entity.pdbx_description
1 polymer ?
#
loop_
_entity_poly.entity_id
_entity_poly.type
_entity_poly.pdbx_seq_one_letter_code
_entity_poly.pdbx_strand_id
1 'polypeptide(L)'
;MKKVASKWMAAGMALLLAVVAGCSQAQPAGTDGTSSSTGTTTPASSDKKETVTLRFATWDTDQMLKIQQDIAKQFEQKNPGVKVQVEAYADGFDQKLVAAFGAKNPPDVMYMWDFPTYNASLEPLDEYVKKDPSVAIDDFYQGLLNYNRFDGKLFGLPAGFSTRVVFYNKKLFNEANVPLPTDDWTWEDFKSAAKQLTVRDKKQYGFAVRSEPDTYDLQQFVWSNGSSFISPDGKAIEGYMNSKETAEALQIFSDLAKDKSALLVGGKNQQSGNDLFKASKLAMYDNGVWSLESYKKANVDFGTVVMPQFPGKPGKGVIATSSVSIAKDSKNKELAWEFLKFFVSSDGIKMRTSDLPVRISVVQEKKLDQDPLYAPFYKTLEQSTDTPAFLLNPHWNEINRNLSAAVNAIMMGQNAEELLNKAVKDSQKFLK
;
A
#
# COMPACT_ATOMS: atom_id res chain seq x y z
N MET A 1 -17.18 -24.47 -40.78
CA MET A 1 -17.19 -23.96 -42.15
C MET A 1 -17.66 -22.52 -42.16
N LYS A 2 -16.91 -21.65 -42.71
CA LYS A 2 -16.98 -20.27 -43.18
C LYS A 2 -15.96 -19.37 -42.51
N LYS A 3 -14.83 -19.20 -43.20
CA LYS A 3 -13.85 -18.13 -43.02
C LYS A 3 -14.47 -16.83 -43.55
N VAL A 4 -14.28 -15.73 -42.78
CA VAL A 4 -14.41 -14.38 -43.34
C VAL A 4 -13.08 -13.66 -43.10
N ALA A 5 -12.44 -13.37 -44.18
CA ALA A 5 -11.23 -12.57 -44.27
C ALA A 5 -11.61 -11.07 -44.22
N SER A 6 -10.93 -10.28 -43.42
CA SER A 6 -11.04 -8.84 -43.43
C SER A 6 -9.77 -8.22 -44.03
N LYS A 7 -10.00 -7.37 -44.98
CA LYS A 7 -9.01 -6.70 -45.86
C LYS A 7 -8.30 -5.56 -45.12
N TRP A 8 -7.03 -5.49 -45.32
CA TRP A 8 -6.16 -4.34 -45.06
C TRP A 8 -6.46 -3.20 -46.06
N MET A 9 -6.59 -1.98 -45.54
CA MET A 9 -6.44 -0.76 -46.32
C MET A 9 -5.34 0.09 -45.71
N ALA A 10 -4.26 0.20 -46.47
CA ALA A 10 -3.22 1.17 -46.26
C ALA A 10 -3.58 2.47 -47.04
N ALA A 11 -3.43 3.59 -46.42
CA ALA A 11 -3.33 4.92 -47.04
C ALA A 11 -2.41 5.73 -46.11
N GLY A 12 -1.26 6.17 -46.47
CA GLY A 12 -0.91 7.02 -47.60
C GLY A 12 -0.45 8.34 -47.00
N MET A 13 0.81 8.48 -46.89
CA MET A 13 1.68 9.52 -46.34
C MET A 13 1.59 10.79 -47.20
N ALA A 14 1.53 11.98 -46.62
CA ALA A 14 1.94 13.22 -47.26
C ALA A 14 2.67 14.12 -46.25
N LEU A 15 3.97 14.21 -46.45
CA LEU A 15 4.88 15.23 -45.89
C LEU A 15 4.54 16.60 -46.50
N LEU A 16 4.47 17.65 -45.71
CA LEU A 16 4.63 19.03 -46.15
C LEU A 16 5.59 19.76 -45.21
N LEU A 17 6.80 19.91 -45.66
CA LEU A 17 7.81 20.85 -45.17
C LEU A 17 7.46 22.26 -45.70
N ALA A 18 7.33 23.23 -44.81
CA ALA A 18 7.39 24.64 -45.18
C ALA A 18 8.49 25.31 -44.35
N VAL A 19 9.58 25.60 -45.04
CA VAL A 19 10.66 26.50 -44.64
C VAL A 19 10.24 27.89 -44.99
N VAL A 20 10.26 28.83 -44.01
CA VAL A 20 10.27 30.28 -44.32
C VAL A 20 11.44 30.90 -43.55
N ALA A 21 12.44 31.29 -44.31
CA ALA A 21 13.50 32.22 -43.96
C ALA A 21 13.11 33.63 -44.43
N GLY A 22 13.53 34.64 -43.72
CA GLY A 22 13.45 36.03 -44.23
C GLY A 22 13.55 37.01 -43.09
N CYS A 23 14.63 37.50 -42.81
CA CYS A 23 15.43 38.66 -43.27
C CYS A 23 15.20 39.91 -42.42
N SER A 24 16.29 40.35 -41.85
CA SER A 24 16.58 41.60 -41.21
C SER A 24 16.26 42.84 -42.06
N GLN A 25 15.93 43.95 -41.46
CA GLN A 25 16.32 45.28 -41.95
C GLN A 25 16.54 46.30 -40.83
N ALA A 26 17.57 47.10 -41.03
CA ALA A 26 18.19 48.04 -40.11
C ALA A 26 17.57 49.44 -40.16
N GLN A 27 17.88 50.20 -39.14
CA GLN A 27 17.78 51.59 -38.81
C GLN A 27 17.75 52.61 -39.97
N PRO A 28 17.32 53.92 -39.65
CA PRO A 28 18.33 54.85 -39.22
C PRO A 28 17.90 55.91 -38.14
N ALA A 29 18.90 56.58 -37.66
CA ALA A 29 18.99 57.50 -36.56
C ALA A 29 18.38 58.90 -36.79
N GLY A 30 18.07 59.63 -35.72
CA GLY A 30 17.74 61.04 -35.69
C GLY A 30 17.99 61.61 -34.30
N THR A 31 18.72 62.68 -34.24
CA THR A 31 19.46 63.33 -33.18
C THR A 31 18.63 64.25 -32.27
N ASP A 32 19.24 64.48 -31.06
CA ASP A 32 19.29 65.70 -30.23
C ASP A 32 18.16 65.99 -29.20
N GLY A 33 18.61 66.20 -27.96
CA GLY A 33 17.91 66.97 -26.94
C GLY A 33 18.36 66.74 -25.51
N THR A 34 19.38 67.46 -25.10
CA THR A 34 19.97 67.61 -23.75
C THR A 34 18.95 68.03 -22.69
N SER A 35 18.89 67.39 -21.54
CA SER A 35 18.74 68.03 -20.24
C SER A 35 19.03 67.12 -19.07
N SER A 36 19.99 67.50 -18.28
CA SER A 36 20.42 66.91 -17.01
C SER A 36 19.42 67.15 -15.89
N SER A 37 19.11 66.08 -15.14
CA SER A 37 18.75 66.20 -13.74
C SER A 37 19.29 64.99 -12.97
N THR A 38 20.26 65.25 -12.14
CA THR A 38 20.82 64.37 -11.12
C THR A 38 19.74 64.02 -10.10
N GLY A 39 19.23 62.79 -10.18
CA GLY A 39 18.47 62.17 -9.11
C GLY A 39 19.13 60.87 -8.72
N THR A 40 19.83 60.90 -7.59
CA THR A 40 20.39 59.70 -6.95
C THR A 40 19.26 58.81 -6.47
N THR A 41 18.86 57.85 -7.26
CA THR A 41 18.02 56.75 -6.81
C THR A 41 18.92 55.60 -6.45
N THR A 42 19.10 55.41 -5.15
CA THR A 42 19.58 54.13 -4.57
C THR A 42 18.77 53.01 -5.12
N PRO A 43 19.34 51.96 -5.73
CA PRO A 43 18.62 50.78 -6.08
C PRO A 43 18.12 50.11 -4.79
N ALA A 44 16.85 50.10 -4.53
CA ALA A 44 16.28 49.21 -3.56
C ALA A 44 16.60 47.79 -4.05
N SER A 45 17.57 47.17 -3.39
CA SER A 45 17.82 45.74 -3.51
C SER A 45 16.56 45.00 -3.05
N SER A 46 15.68 44.68 -3.99
CA SER A 46 14.68 43.66 -3.72
C SER A 46 15.41 42.34 -3.67
N ASP A 47 15.79 41.91 -2.48
CA ASP A 47 16.12 40.55 -2.18
C ASP A 47 14.88 39.71 -2.49
N LYS A 48 14.70 39.35 -3.77
CA LYS A 48 13.83 38.22 -4.14
C LYS A 48 14.56 37.00 -3.57
N LYS A 49 14.17 36.58 -2.36
CA LYS A 49 14.52 35.25 -1.88
C LYS A 49 14.21 34.27 -3.00
N GLU A 50 15.24 33.61 -3.51
CA GLU A 50 15.11 32.60 -4.55
C GLU A 50 14.15 31.51 -4.06
N THR A 51 13.10 31.24 -4.83
CA THR A 51 12.10 30.24 -4.45
C THR A 51 12.70 28.85 -4.63
N VAL A 52 12.78 28.10 -3.56
CA VAL A 52 13.21 26.69 -3.60
C VAL A 52 12.02 25.82 -3.94
N THR A 53 12.15 25.00 -4.98
CA THR A 53 11.12 24.01 -5.34
C THR A 53 11.53 22.63 -4.84
N LEU A 54 10.70 22.06 -3.99
CA LEU A 54 10.77 20.68 -3.51
C LEU A 54 9.86 19.80 -4.36
N ARG A 55 10.33 18.67 -4.85
CA ARG A 55 9.56 17.72 -5.65
C ARG A 55 9.09 16.57 -4.77
N PHE A 56 7.78 16.28 -4.78
CA PHE A 56 7.18 15.18 -4.03
C PHE A 56 6.44 14.23 -4.96
N ALA A 57 6.90 12.98 -5.08
CA ALA A 57 6.27 11.94 -5.89
C ALA A 57 5.29 11.09 -5.07
N THR A 58 4.11 10.86 -5.62
CA THR A 58 3.04 10.04 -5.05
C THR A 58 2.40 9.15 -6.10
N TRP A 59 1.87 7.98 -5.69
CA TRP A 59 1.01 7.14 -6.53
C TRP A 59 -0.47 7.51 -6.43
N ASP A 60 -0.83 8.44 -5.56
CA ASP A 60 -2.22 8.82 -5.31
C ASP A 60 -2.89 9.47 -6.51
N THR A 61 -4.19 9.27 -6.64
CA THR A 61 -5.06 9.84 -7.68
C THR A 61 -6.26 10.53 -7.04
N ASP A 62 -7.03 11.24 -7.86
CA ASP A 62 -8.33 11.79 -7.51
C ASP A 62 -8.36 12.55 -6.17
N GLN A 63 -9.23 12.14 -5.26
CA GLN A 63 -9.39 12.77 -3.95
C GLN A 63 -8.12 12.66 -3.10
N MET A 64 -7.39 11.54 -3.21
CA MET A 64 -6.14 11.35 -2.45
C MET A 64 -5.05 12.29 -2.92
N LEU A 65 -4.88 12.44 -4.23
CA LEU A 65 -3.94 13.42 -4.80
C LEU A 65 -4.27 14.84 -4.35
N LYS A 66 -5.57 15.18 -4.29
CA LYS A 66 -5.97 16.49 -3.77
C LYS A 66 -5.54 16.69 -2.32
N ILE A 67 -5.66 15.68 -1.47
CA ILE A 67 -5.19 15.75 -0.07
C ILE A 67 -3.67 16.01 -0.03
N GLN A 68 -2.88 15.33 -0.88
CA GLN A 68 -1.43 15.57 -0.97
C GLN A 68 -1.13 17.03 -1.37
N GLN A 69 -1.85 17.55 -2.35
CA GLN A 69 -1.71 18.93 -2.79
C GLN A 69 -2.13 19.94 -1.70
N ASP A 70 -3.15 19.63 -0.92
CA ASP A 70 -3.59 20.48 0.20
C ASP A 70 -2.57 20.47 1.35
N ILE A 71 -1.94 19.33 1.65
CA ILE A 71 -0.83 19.23 2.61
C ILE A 71 0.37 20.05 2.11
N ALA A 72 0.76 19.88 0.84
CA ALA A 72 1.84 20.65 0.22
C ALA A 72 1.58 22.16 0.31
N LYS A 73 0.38 22.61 -0.01
CA LYS A 73 -0.02 24.01 0.07
C LYS A 73 0.02 24.57 1.49
N GLN A 74 -0.37 23.79 2.51
CA GLN A 74 -0.26 24.20 3.90
C GLN A 74 1.21 24.32 4.34
N PHE A 75 2.08 23.42 3.88
CA PHE A 75 3.51 23.52 4.13
C PHE A 75 4.10 24.80 3.49
N GLU A 76 3.75 25.11 2.23
CA GLU A 76 4.17 26.35 1.55
C GLU A 76 3.76 27.61 2.32
N GLN A 77 2.52 27.64 2.86
CA GLN A 77 2.04 28.76 3.66
C GLN A 77 2.87 29.00 4.93
N LYS A 78 3.36 27.91 5.55
CA LYS A 78 4.20 27.98 6.74
C LYS A 78 5.68 28.27 6.41
N ASN A 79 6.10 28.10 5.14
CA ASN A 79 7.48 28.25 4.68
C ASN A 79 7.59 29.21 3.49
N PRO A 80 7.48 30.54 3.70
CA PRO A 80 7.58 31.53 2.60
C PRO A 80 8.87 31.38 1.81
N GLY A 81 8.78 31.30 0.48
CA GLY A 81 9.92 31.06 -0.42
C GLY A 81 10.12 29.59 -0.78
N VAL A 82 9.23 28.70 -0.32
CA VAL A 82 9.21 27.28 -0.71
C VAL A 82 8.01 26.98 -1.60
N LYS A 83 8.22 26.17 -2.61
CA LYS A 83 7.19 25.52 -3.43
C LYS A 83 7.32 24.01 -3.32
N VAL A 84 6.19 23.29 -3.26
CA VAL A 84 6.15 21.83 -3.29
C VAL A 84 5.41 21.39 -4.56
N GLN A 85 6.17 20.84 -5.51
CA GLN A 85 5.62 20.27 -6.73
C GLN A 85 5.22 18.83 -6.47
N VAL A 86 3.91 18.57 -6.38
CA VAL A 86 3.37 17.21 -6.24
C VAL A 86 3.33 16.53 -7.60
N GLU A 87 4.09 15.44 -7.76
CA GLU A 87 4.21 14.64 -8.97
C GLU A 87 3.41 13.35 -8.84
N ALA A 88 2.25 13.28 -9.50
CA ALA A 88 1.40 12.11 -9.48
C ALA A 88 1.87 11.05 -10.50
N TYR A 89 2.35 9.92 -10.01
CA TYR A 89 2.80 8.79 -10.84
C TYR A 89 1.77 7.66 -10.78
N ALA A 90 0.51 7.98 -11.06
CA ALA A 90 -0.63 7.08 -10.92
C ALA A 90 -0.42 5.70 -11.59
N ASP A 91 0.12 5.71 -12.82
CA ASP A 91 0.48 4.51 -13.55
C ASP A 91 2.00 4.37 -13.62
N GLY A 92 2.50 3.20 -13.24
CA GLY A 92 3.92 2.87 -13.33
C GLY A 92 4.80 3.67 -12.35
N PHE A 93 4.36 3.83 -11.11
CA PHE A 93 5.10 4.55 -10.07
C PHE A 93 6.54 4.05 -9.95
N ASP A 94 6.74 2.74 -9.79
CA ASP A 94 8.07 2.15 -9.64
C ASP A 94 8.94 2.36 -10.89
N GLN A 95 8.39 2.19 -12.09
CA GLN A 95 9.13 2.43 -13.33
C GLN A 95 9.59 3.89 -13.46
N LYS A 96 8.74 4.84 -13.06
CA LYS A 96 9.09 6.27 -13.07
C LYS A 96 10.14 6.61 -12.03
N LEU A 97 10.05 6.04 -10.82
CA LEU A 97 11.09 6.19 -9.80
C LEU A 97 12.43 5.61 -10.26
N VAL A 98 12.45 4.38 -10.78
CA VAL A 98 13.66 3.75 -11.33
C VAL A 98 14.29 4.63 -12.41
N ALA A 99 13.47 5.17 -13.33
CA ALA A 99 13.96 6.06 -14.38
C ALA A 99 14.53 7.37 -13.80
N ALA A 100 13.87 7.97 -12.80
CA ALA A 100 14.31 9.21 -12.16
C ALA A 100 15.64 9.01 -11.40
N PHE A 101 15.79 7.91 -10.65
CA PHE A 101 17.05 7.55 -10.00
C PHE A 101 18.16 7.27 -11.01
N GLY A 102 17.86 6.52 -12.08
CA GLY A 102 18.82 6.23 -13.16
C GLY A 102 19.32 7.51 -13.88
N ALA A 103 18.45 8.48 -14.07
CA ALA A 103 18.75 9.79 -14.63
C ALA A 103 19.45 10.74 -13.63
N LYS A 104 19.69 10.35 -12.39
CA LYS A 104 20.22 11.19 -11.29
C LYS A 104 19.40 12.46 -11.06
N ASN A 105 18.09 12.37 -11.27
CA ASN A 105 17.14 13.46 -11.07
C ASN A 105 15.88 12.94 -10.33
N PRO A 106 16.03 12.32 -9.14
CA PRO A 106 14.90 11.85 -8.37
C PRO A 106 14.06 13.02 -7.82
N PRO A 107 12.78 12.77 -7.46
CA PRO A 107 12.06 13.68 -6.57
C PRO A 107 12.79 13.76 -5.22
N ASP A 108 12.69 14.92 -4.54
CA ASP A 108 13.34 15.11 -3.22
C ASP A 108 12.70 14.21 -2.15
N VAL A 109 11.38 14.13 -2.18
CA VAL A 109 10.55 13.34 -1.28
C VAL A 109 9.64 12.44 -2.10
N MET A 110 9.36 11.22 -1.63
CA MET A 110 8.50 10.28 -2.35
C MET A 110 7.80 9.32 -1.41
N TYR A 111 6.65 8.82 -1.85
CA TYR A 111 6.09 7.61 -1.27
C TYR A 111 7.01 6.41 -1.48
N MET A 112 7.07 5.53 -0.49
CA MET A 112 7.92 4.35 -0.52
C MET A 112 7.26 3.18 0.21
N TRP A 113 7.44 1.98 -0.32
CA TRP A 113 7.02 0.72 0.27
C TRP A 113 8.09 -0.38 0.13
N ASP A 114 8.90 -0.35 -0.94
CA ASP A 114 9.89 -1.38 -1.27
C ASP A 114 11.31 -0.92 -0.89
N PHE A 115 11.58 -0.91 0.42
CA PHE A 115 12.88 -0.51 0.96
C PHE A 115 14.05 -1.38 0.49
N PRO A 116 13.93 -2.72 0.34
CA PRO A 116 15.01 -3.54 -0.21
C PRO A 116 15.49 -3.12 -1.58
N THR A 117 14.57 -2.78 -2.48
CA THR A 117 14.90 -2.35 -3.85
C THR A 117 15.53 -0.96 -3.86
N TYR A 118 15.04 -0.04 -3.03
CA TYR A 118 15.40 1.38 -3.13
C TYR A 118 16.39 1.87 -2.06
N ASN A 119 16.76 1.09 -1.05
CA ASN A 119 17.58 1.54 0.09
C ASN A 119 18.87 2.27 -0.32
N ALA A 120 19.55 1.82 -1.38
CA ALA A 120 20.79 2.44 -1.87
C ALA A 120 20.58 3.87 -2.41
N SER A 121 19.33 4.19 -2.82
CA SER A 121 18.93 5.49 -3.38
C SER A 121 18.19 6.38 -2.37
N LEU A 122 17.91 5.87 -1.17
CA LEU A 122 17.22 6.59 -0.11
C LEU A 122 18.20 7.12 0.94
N GLU A 123 17.84 8.23 1.56
CA GLU A 123 18.55 8.82 2.69
C GLU A 123 18.16 8.10 3.99
N PRO A 124 19.11 7.58 4.79
CA PRO A 124 18.81 7.05 6.12
C PRO A 124 18.33 8.17 7.05
N LEU A 125 17.25 7.95 7.76
CA LEU A 125 16.60 8.97 8.59
C LEU A 125 17.01 8.93 10.07
N ASP A 126 17.80 7.94 10.50
CA ASP A 126 18.15 7.75 11.92
C ASP A 126 18.78 8.99 12.55
N GLU A 127 19.73 9.65 11.84
CA GLU A 127 20.38 10.87 12.34
C GLU A 127 19.45 12.08 12.36
N TYR A 128 18.49 12.18 11.45
CA TYR A 128 17.47 13.23 11.46
C TYR A 128 16.54 13.06 12.65
N VAL A 129 16.02 11.84 12.88
CA VAL A 129 15.18 11.53 14.04
C VAL A 129 15.89 11.81 15.35
N LYS A 130 17.18 11.44 15.47
CA LYS A 130 17.99 11.67 16.67
C LYS A 130 18.20 13.15 16.96
N LYS A 131 18.41 13.97 15.91
CA LYS A 131 18.64 15.41 16.04
C LYS A 131 17.38 16.23 16.23
N ASP A 132 16.24 15.72 15.79
CA ASP A 132 14.97 16.43 15.82
C ASP A 132 13.90 15.65 16.61
N PRO A 133 13.86 15.82 17.95
CA PRO A 133 12.86 15.16 18.77
C PRO A 133 11.41 15.62 18.47
N SER A 134 11.22 16.72 17.73
CA SER A 134 9.87 17.20 17.38
C SER A 134 9.11 16.27 16.44
N VAL A 135 9.82 15.33 15.77
CA VAL A 135 9.17 14.27 14.97
C VAL A 135 8.34 13.33 15.83
N ALA A 136 8.60 13.29 17.16
CA ALA A 136 7.91 12.44 18.13
C ALA A 136 7.84 10.98 17.64
N ILE A 137 9.00 10.35 17.44
CA ILE A 137 9.11 9.00 16.85
C ILE A 137 8.35 7.95 17.66
N ASP A 138 8.27 8.11 18.97
CA ASP A 138 7.59 7.21 19.90
C ASP A 138 6.04 7.31 19.80
N ASP A 139 5.51 8.29 19.07
CA ASP A 139 4.09 8.43 18.77
C ASP A 139 3.65 7.55 17.58
N PHE A 140 4.56 6.82 16.96
CA PHE A 140 4.25 5.83 15.93
C PHE A 140 4.22 4.42 16.49
N TYR A 141 3.35 3.57 15.92
CA TYR A 141 3.36 2.14 16.25
C TYR A 141 4.66 1.48 15.81
N GLN A 142 5.29 0.71 16.70
CA GLN A 142 6.59 0.10 16.45
C GLN A 142 6.59 -0.84 15.23
N GLY A 143 5.51 -1.58 14.99
CA GLY A 143 5.38 -2.45 13.82
C GLY A 143 5.48 -1.68 12.50
N LEU A 144 4.94 -0.45 12.45
CA LEU A 144 5.04 0.42 11.28
C LEU A 144 6.47 0.95 11.09
N LEU A 145 7.16 1.32 12.16
CA LEU A 145 8.57 1.73 12.09
C LEU A 145 9.47 0.58 11.65
N ASN A 146 9.21 -0.64 12.12
CA ASN A 146 9.96 -1.83 11.71
C ASN A 146 9.81 -2.12 10.20
N TYR A 147 8.60 -1.93 9.65
CA TYR A 147 8.39 -2.03 8.20
C TYR A 147 9.26 -1.06 7.39
N ASN A 148 9.53 0.14 7.96
CA ASN A 148 10.31 1.19 7.33
C ASN A 148 11.83 1.03 7.50
N ARG A 149 12.27 -0.09 8.11
CA ARG A 149 13.68 -0.40 8.30
C ARG A 149 14.16 -1.44 7.31
N PHE A 150 15.35 -1.23 6.82
CA PHE A 150 16.07 -2.23 6.05
C PHE A 150 17.53 -2.22 6.50
N ASP A 151 18.10 -3.40 6.75
CA ASP A 151 19.45 -3.59 7.28
C ASP A 151 19.74 -2.69 8.52
N GLY A 152 18.77 -2.64 9.43
CA GLY A 152 18.82 -1.88 10.68
C GLY A 152 18.63 -0.36 10.56
N LYS A 153 18.59 0.21 9.36
CA LYS A 153 18.44 1.64 9.11
C LYS A 153 17.00 2.00 8.79
N LEU A 154 16.56 3.16 9.27
CA LEU A 154 15.25 3.73 8.97
C LEU A 154 15.33 4.53 7.67
N PHE A 155 14.52 4.18 6.66
CA PHE A 155 14.51 4.85 5.35
C PHE A 155 13.24 5.63 5.04
N GLY A 156 12.22 5.55 5.89
CA GLY A 156 10.98 6.28 5.72
C GLY A 156 10.24 6.44 7.04
N LEU A 157 9.27 7.34 7.07
CA LEU A 157 8.31 7.45 8.15
C LEU A 157 6.92 7.06 7.66
N PRO A 158 6.15 6.28 8.44
CA PRO A 158 4.81 5.86 8.04
C PRO A 158 3.87 7.06 7.98
N ALA A 159 3.09 7.16 6.90
CA ALA A 159 2.09 8.19 6.69
C ALA A 159 0.66 7.66 6.74
N GLY A 160 0.48 6.38 6.54
CA GLY A 160 -0.76 5.63 6.64
C GLY A 160 -0.48 4.15 6.71
N PHE A 161 -1.43 3.36 7.16
CA PHE A 161 -1.32 1.91 7.10
C PHE A 161 -2.64 1.26 6.72
N SER A 162 -2.54 0.04 6.27
CA SER A 162 -3.67 -0.85 6.05
C SER A 162 -3.34 -2.25 6.55
N THR A 163 -4.37 -2.96 6.95
CA THR A 163 -4.35 -4.38 7.26
C THR A 163 -5.71 -4.99 6.95
N ARG A 164 -5.81 -6.31 7.00
CA ARG A 164 -7.05 -7.02 6.78
C ARG A 164 -7.63 -7.53 8.08
N VAL A 165 -8.95 -7.47 8.17
CA VAL A 165 -9.77 -8.06 9.25
C VAL A 165 -10.94 -8.80 8.61
N VAL A 166 -11.67 -9.59 9.38
CA VAL A 166 -12.89 -10.20 8.89
C VAL A 166 -14.07 -9.24 9.04
N PHE A 167 -14.72 -8.93 7.93
CA PHE A 167 -16.03 -8.28 7.89
C PHE A 167 -17.11 -9.35 7.97
N TYR A 168 -18.09 -9.17 8.82
CA TYR A 168 -19.20 -10.09 8.97
C TYR A 168 -20.57 -9.40 8.83
N ASN A 169 -21.51 -10.03 8.13
CA ASN A 169 -22.84 -9.51 7.91
C ASN A 169 -23.75 -9.92 9.09
N LYS A 170 -24.05 -8.98 10.00
CA LYS A 170 -24.85 -9.21 11.21
C LYS A 170 -26.22 -9.77 10.91
N LYS A 171 -26.87 -9.28 9.83
CA LYS A 171 -28.19 -9.76 9.40
C LYS A 171 -28.17 -11.25 9.09
N LEU A 172 -27.19 -11.74 8.31
CA LEU A 172 -27.08 -13.14 7.93
C LEU A 172 -26.80 -14.05 9.13
N PHE A 173 -25.95 -13.59 10.06
CA PHE A 173 -25.70 -14.30 11.33
C PHE A 173 -26.96 -14.42 12.18
N ASN A 174 -27.70 -13.33 12.37
CA ASN A 174 -28.93 -13.30 13.14
C ASN A 174 -30.03 -14.17 12.52
N GLU A 175 -30.21 -14.10 11.20
CA GLU A 175 -31.22 -14.92 10.47
C GLU A 175 -30.95 -16.44 10.58
N ALA A 176 -29.66 -16.82 10.71
CA ALA A 176 -29.24 -18.20 10.86
C ALA A 176 -29.12 -18.65 12.34
N ASN A 177 -29.35 -17.77 13.30
CA ASN A 177 -29.11 -17.99 14.73
C ASN A 177 -27.66 -18.44 15.02
N VAL A 178 -26.68 -17.93 14.27
CA VAL A 178 -25.26 -18.14 14.51
C VAL A 178 -24.73 -17.01 15.39
N PRO A 179 -24.00 -17.29 16.49
CA PRO A 179 -23.41 -16.26 17.32
C PRO A 179 -22.48 -15.34 16.51
N LEU A 180 -22.51 -14.03 16.78
CA LEU A 180 -21.58 -13.09 16.17
C LEU A 180 -20.15 -13.41 16.62
N PRO A 181 -19.15 -13.26 15.73
CA PRO A 181 -17.76 -13.54 16.08
C PRO A 181 -17.23 -12.55 17.13
N THR A 182 -16.37 -13.02 18.00
CA THR A 182 -15.66 -12.26 19.03
C THR A 182 -14.16 -12.28 18.76
N ASP A 183 -13.39 -11.43 19.44
CA ASP A 183 -11.96 -11.30 19.19
C ASP A 183 -11.12 -12.55 19.57
N ASP A 184 -11.70 -13.49 20.31
CA ASP A 184 -11.10 -14.76 20.73
C ASP A 184 -11.56 -15.97 19.91
N TRP A 185 -12.35 -15.74 18.83
CA TRP A 185 -12.84 -16.82 17.98
C TRP A 185 -11.71 -17.60 17.30
N THR A 186 -11.97 -18.87 17.05
CA THR A 186 -11.00 -19.81 16.49
C THR A 186 -11.30 -20.12 15.03
N TRP A 187 -10.35 -20.75 14.33
CA TRP A 187 -10.57 -21.27 12.98
C TRP A 187 -11.68 -22.35 12.95
N GLU A 188 -11.90 -23.09 14.05
CA GLU A 188 -13.01 -24.04 14.14
C GLU A 188 -14.35 -23.29 14.19
N ASP A 189 -14.44 -22.22 14.97
CA ASP A 189 -15.64 -21.35 15.01
C ASP A 189 -15.91 -20.75 13.65
N PHE A 190 -14.86 -20.26 12.96
CA PHE A 190 -14.95 -19.70 11.62
C PHE A 190 -15.47 -20.72 10.61
N LYS A 191 -14.90 -21.93 10.57
CA LYS A 191 -15.36 -23.02 9.66
C LYS A 191 -16.79 -23.42 9.95
N SER A 192 -17.16 -23.54 11.22
CA SER A 192 -18.51 -23.86 11.65
C SER A 192 -19.49 -22.78 11.20
N ALA A 193 -19.19 -21.51 11.44
CA ALA A 193 -20.01 -20.40 10.99
C ALA A 193 -20.12 -20.35 9.45
N ALA A 194 -19.01 -20.52 8.72
CA ALA A 194 -19.00 -20.53 7.27
C ALA A 194 -19.96 -21.60 6.70
N LYS A 195 -19.95 -22.80 7.30
CA LYS A 195 -20.84 -23.91 6.91
C LYS A 195 -22.30 -23.58 7.20
N GLN A 196 -22.64 -23.11 8.41
CA GLN A 196 -24.00 -22.81 8.84
C GLN A 196 -24.61 -21.65 8.04
N LEU A 197 -23.80 -20.66 7.66
CA LEU A 197 -24.23 -19.48 6.92
C LEU A 197 -24.31 -19.68 5.40
N THR A 198 -23.90 -20.86 4.91
CA THR A 198 -24.01 -21.21 3.48
C THR A 198 -25.37 -21.78 3.15
N VAL A 199 -26.18 -21.04 2.40
CA VAL A 199 -27.53 -21.43 1.91
C VAL A 199 -27.55 -21.37 0.39
N ARG A 200 -27.22 -22.49 -0.26
CA ARG A 200 -26.98 -22.56 -1.73
C ARG A 200 -28.20 -22.16 -2.56
N ASP A 201 -29.38 -22.58 -2.17
CA ASP A 201 -30.64 -22.26 -2.88
C ASP A 201 -30.88 -20.74 -2.93
N LYS A 202 -30.35 -19.99 -1.92
CA LYS A 202 -30.42 -18.54 -1.89
C LYS A 202 -29.18 -17.87 -2.52
N LYS A 203 -28.23 -18.64 -3.08
CA LYS A 203 -26.91 -18.16 -3.54
C LYS A 203 -26.21 -17.35 -2.44
N GLN A 204 -26.33 -17.80 -1.20
CA GLN A 204 -25.69 -17.23 -0.02
C GLN A 204 -24.54 -18.13 0.40
N TYR A 205 -23.40 -17.54 0.72
CA TYR A 205 -22.17 -18.24 1.09
C TYR A 205 -21.66 -17.74 2.43
N GLY A 206 -21.08 -18.63 3.22
CA GLY A 206 -20.50 -18.28 4.50
C GLY A 206 -19.24 -17.44 4.36
N PHE A 207 -18.39 -17.79 3.38
CA PHE A 207 -17.13 -17.07 3.11
C PHE A 207 -16.81 -17.06 1.61
N ALA A 208 -15.84 -16.23 1.22
CA ALA A 208 -15.28 -16.24 -0.13
C ALA A 208 -13.77 -16.41 -0.07
N VAL A 209 -13.26 -17.38 -0.81
CA VAL A 209 -11.83 -17.64 -1.01
C VAL A 209 -11.42 -17.06 -2.36
N ARG A 210 -10.35 -16.26 -2.39
CA ARG A 210 -9.79 -15.78 -3.67
C ARG A 210 -9.12 -16.95 -4.38
N SER A 211 -9.41 -17.14 -5.66
CA SER A 211 -8.81 -18.20 -6.48
C SER A 211 -7.32 -17.94 -6.76
N GLU A 212 -6.94 -16.68 -6.82
CA GLU A 212 -5.57 -16.21 -7.05
C GLU A 212 -5.24 -15.15 -5.97
N PRO A 213 -5.02 -15.58 -4.69
CA PRO A 213 -4.73 -14.62 -3.64
C PRO A 213 -3.31 -14.10 -3.76
N ASP A 214 -3.10 -12.86 -3.31
CA ASP A 214 -1.75 -12.37 -3.10
C ASP A 214 -1.10 -13.14 -1.94
N THR A 215 0.06 -13.71 -2.17
CA THR A 215 0.83 -14.41 -1.13
C THR A 215 1.24 -13.48 0.01
N TYR A 216 1.35 -12.18 -0.26
CA TYR A 216 1.55 -11.16 0.77
C TYR A 216 0.42 -11.22 1.81
N ASP A 217 -0.83 -11.22 1.37
CA ASP A 217 -2.00 -11.30 2.25
C ASP A 217 -2.07 -12.62 3.02
N LEU A 218 -1.50 -13.70 2.49
CA LEU A 218 -1.54 -15.01 3.14
C LEU A 218 -0.54 -15.18 4.29
N GLN A 219 0.48 -14.34 4.37
CA GLN A 219 1.47 -14.39 5.45
C GLN A 219 0.79 -14.28 6.83
N GLN A 220 -0.28 -13.49 6.95
CA GLN A 220 -1.02 -13.34 8.21
C GLN A 220 -1.52 -14.67 8.78
N PHE A 221 -1.97 -15.59 7.94
CA PHE A 221 -2.48 -16.90 8.38
C PHE A 221 -1.34 -17.82 8.81
N VAL A 222 -0.24 -17.77 8.08
CA VAL A 222 0.97 -18.55 8.38
C VAL A 222 1.63 -18.06 9.68
N TRP A 223 1.76 -16.75 9.86
CA TRP A 223 2.26 -16.14 11.11
C TRP A 223 1.34 -16.45 12.30
N SER A 224 0.03 -16.40 12.10
CA SER A 224 -0.97 -16.76 13.14
C SER A 224 -0.84 -18.22 13.56
N ASN A 225 -0.35 -19.13 12.70
CA ASN A 225 -0.06 -20.51 13.07
C ASN A 225 1.39 -20.74 13.55
N GLY A 226 2.19 -19.67 13.72
CA GLY A 226 3.53 -19.71 14.30
C GLY A 226 4.63 -20.13 13.31
N SER A 227 4.41 -19.97 12.00
CA SER A 227 5.40 -20.17 10.96
C SER A 227 5.55 -18.91 10.09
N SER A 228 6.28 -19.02 8.99
CA SER A 228 6.47 -17.98 7.98
C SER A 228 6.82 -18.60 6.64
N PHE A 229 6.80 -17.83 5.55
CA PHE A 229 7.26 -18.35 4.25
C PHE A 229 8.78 -18.39 4.10
N ILE A 230 9.50 -17.63 4.93
CA ILE A 230 10.95 -17.53 4.92
C ILE A 230 11.46 -17.33 6.36
N SER A 231 12.69 -17.75 6.65
CA SER A 231 13.31 -17.53 7.95
C SER A 231 13.43 -16.04 8.29
N PRO A 232 13.45 -15.64 9.58
CA PRO A 232 13.59 -14.24 9.99
C PRO A 232 14.85 -13.53 9.46
N ASP A 233 15.90 -14.29 9.13
CA ASP A 233 17.13 -13.76 8.53
C ASP A 233 17.12 -13.77 6.99
N GLY A 234 15.99 -14.17 6.38
CA GLY A 234 15.80 -14.19 4.93
C GLY A 234 16.58 -15.26 4.16
N LYS A 235 17.21 -16.23 4.83
CA LYS A 235 18.17 -17.17 4.21
C LYS A 235 17.65 -18.57 3.96
N ALA A 236 16.52 -18.94 4.54
CA ALA A 236 15.94 -20.27 4.41
C ALA A 236 14.43 -20.21 4.15
N ILE A 237 13.96 -21.04 3.22
CA ILE A 237 12.53 -21.28 2.95
C ILE A 237 12.13 -22.71 3.37
N GLU A 238 13.07 -23.64 3.39
CA GLU A 238 12.85 -25.02 3.87
C GLU A 238 12.63 -25.02 5.39
N GLY A 239 11.63 -25.75 5.84
CA GLY A 239 11.21 -25.77 7.24
C GLY A 239 10.36 -24.54 7.67
N TYR A 240 10.17 -23.60 6.76
CA TYR A 240 9.29 -22.42 6.91
C TYR A 240 8.14 -22.49 5.93
N MET A 241 8.41 -22.25 4.64
CA MET A 241 7.38 -22.30 3.59
C MET A 241 6.64 -23.64 3.54
N ASN A 242 7.34 -24.74 3.75
CA ASN A 242 6.80 -26.11 3.76
C ASN A 242 6.67 -26.70 5.18
N SER A 243 6.67 -25.86 6.21
CA SER A 243 6.40 -26.35 7.57
C SER A 243 4.99 -26.93 7.67
N LYS A 244 4.77 -27.78 8.66
CA LYS A 244 3.46 -28.32 8.99
C LYS A 244 2.46 -27.17 9.26
N GLU A 245 2.88 -26.18 10.02
CA GLU A 245 2.08 -25.02 10.40
C GLU A 245 1.66 -24.18 9.19
N THR A 246 2.57 -24.00 8.23
CA THR A 246 2.26 -23.30 6.96
C THR A 246 1.26 -24.11 6.13
N ALA A 247 1.47 -25.41 6.00
CA ALA A 247 0.56 -26.28 5.27
C ALA A 247 -0.84 -26.31 5.90
N GLU A 248 -0.93 -26.44 7.22
CA GLU A 248 -2.20 -26.40 7.98
C GLU A 248 -2.95 -25.07 7.77
N ALA A 249 -2.25 -23.93 7.86
CA ALA A 249 -2.86 -22.62 7.69
C ALA A 249 -3.48 -22.43 6.29
N LEU A 250 -2.80 -22.89 5.25
CA LEU A 250 -3.30 -22.77 3.86
C LEU A 250 -4.34 -23.86 3.52
N GLN A 251 -4.26 -25.04 4.16
CA GLN A 251 -5.21 -26.12 3.94
C GLN A 251 -6.65 -25.75 4.35
N ILE A 252 -6.82 -24.84 5.32
CA ILE A 252 -8.14 -24.34 5.74
C ILE A 252 -8.93 -23.82 4.53
N PHE A 253 -8.31 -23.04 3.67
CA PHE A 253 -8.98 -22.45 2.48
C PHE A 253 -9.31 -23.50 1.44
N SER A 254 -8.42 -24.47 1.25
CA SER A 254 -8.67 -25.65 0.41
C SER A 254 -9.88 -26.45 0.89
N ASP A 255 -10.00 -26.67 2.18
CA ASP A 255 -11.09 -27.43 2.78
C ASP A 255 -12.42 -26.70 2.68
N LEU A 256 -12.44 -25.38 2.94
CA LEU A 256 -13.62 -24.53 2.75
C LEU A 256 -14.10 -24.50 1.29
N ALA A 257 -13.19 -24.56 0.33
CA ALA A 257 -13.52 -24.64 -1.09
C ALA A 257 -14.09 -26.04 -1.46
N LYS A 258 -13.50 -27.12 -0.92
CA LYS A 258 -13.93 -28.51 -1.16
C LYS A 258 -15.30 -28.82 -0.59
N ASP A 259 -15.58 -28.43 0.64
CA ASP A 259 -16.86 -28.68 1.30
C ASP A 259 -17.93 -27.67 0.87
N LYS A 260 -17.54 -26.68 0.07
CA LYS A 260 -18.39 -25.63 -0.50
C LYS A 260 -19.03 -24.72 0.56
N SER A 261 -18.41 -24.56 1.72
CA SER A 261 -18.75 -23.53 2.71
C SER A 261 -18.16 -22.16 2.34
N ALA A 262 -17.23 -22.13 1.38
CA ALA A 262 -16.79 -20.92 0.72
C ALA A 262 -17.01 -20.95 -0.79
N LEU A 263 -17.25 -19.76 -1.36
CA LEU A 263 -17.27 -19.54 -2.80
C LEU A 263 -15.89 -19.11 -3.28
N LEU A 264 -15.40 -19.70 -4.38
CA LEU A 264 -14.23 -19.18 -5.06
C LEU A 264 -14.59 -17.89 -5.81
N VAL A 265 -13.86 -16.81 -5.55
CA VAL A 265 -14.02 -15.48 -6.15
C VAL A 265 -12.74 -15.00 -6.84
N GLY A 266 -12.87 -14.02 -7.72
CA GLY A 266 -11.73 -13.50 -8.51
C GLY A 266 -11.45 -14.33 -9.76
N GLY A 267 -10.41 -13.96 -10.52
CA GLY A 267 -10.10 -14.56 -11.81
C GLY A 267 -11.07 -14.14 -12.94
N LYS A 268 -10.87 -14.72 -14.11
CA LYS A 268 -11.72 -14.42 -15.28
C LYS A 268 -13.13 -15.00 -15.10
N ASN A 269 -14.14 -14.17 -15.18
CA ASN A 269 -15.59 -14.52 -15.10
C ASN A 269 -16.12 -14.90 -13.72
N GLN A 270 -15.41 -14.59 -12.64
CA GLN A 270 -15.89 -14.83 -11.29
C GLN A 270 -16.48 -13.55 -10.66
N GLN A 271 -17.40 -13.74 -9.71
CA GLN A 271 -17.99 -12.63 -8.98
C GLN A 271 -16.97 -12.01 -8.02
N SER A 272 -17.10 -10.70 -7.81
CA SER A 272 -16.33 -9.98 -6.80
C SER A 272 -16.85 -10.32 -5.40
N GLY A 273 -15.96 -10.69 -4.47
CA GLY A 273 -16.31 -10.86 -3.06
C GLY A 273 -16.91 -9.58 -2.45
N ASN A 274 -16.41 -8.41 -2.85
CA ASN A 274 -16.95 -7.12 -2.44
C ASN A 274 -18.42 -6.94 -2.87
N ASP A 275 -18.76 -7.31 -4.11
CA ASP A 275 -20.13 -7.16 -4.62
C ASP A 275 -21.08 -8.16 -3.98
N LEU A 276 -20.61 -9.36 -3.71
CA LEU A 276 -21.37 -10.36 -2.95
C LEU A 276 -21.65 -9.88 -1.52
N PHE A 277 -20.67 -9.29 -0.85
CA PHE A 277 -20.85 -8.77 0.51
C PHE A 277 -21.83 -7.58 0.52
N LYS A 278 -21.68 -6.63 -0.40
CA LYS A 278 -22.63 -5.51 -0.58
C LYS A 278 -24.05 -5.97 -0.86
N ALA A 279 -24.20 -7.06 -1.62
CA ALA A 279 -25.51 -7.66 -1.93
C ALA A 279 -26.06 -8.55 -0.80
N SER A 280 -25.40 -8.64 0.35
CA SER A 280 -25.73 -9.56 1.45
C SER A 280 -25.85 -11.02 0.98
N LYS A 281 -24.96 -11.43 0.06
CA LYS A 281 -24.82 -12.82 -0.42
C LYS A 281 -23.57 -13.49 0.16
N LEU A 282 -22.79 -12.77 0.94
CA LEU A 282 -21.60 -13.26 1.61
C LEU A 282 -21.68 -12.90 3.09
N ALA A 283 -21.55 -13.89 3.97
CA ALA A 283 -21.67 -13.68 5.41
C ALA A 283 -20.40 -13.18 6.06
N MET A 284 -19.24 -13.64 5.58
CA MET A 284 -17.91 -13.21 6.05
C MET A 284 -16.98 -12.95 4.87
N TYR A 285 -16.12 -11.93 5.00
CA TYR A 285 -15.11 -11.63 3.99
C TYR A 285 -13.90 -10.95 4.61
N ASP A 286 -12.68 -11.42 4.30
CA ASP A 286 -11.46 -10.75 4.71
C ASP A 286 -11.19 -9.54 3.82
N ASN A 287 -11.10 -8.37 4.41
CA ASN A 287 -10.93 -7.13 3.66
C ASN A 287 -10.24 -6.05 4.51
N GLY A 288 -9.88 -4.95 3.87
CA GLY A 288 -9.24 -3.81 4.51
C GLY A 288 -10.17 -2.61 4.73
N VAL A 289 -9.64 -1.59 5.40
CA VAL A 289 -10.33 -0.35 5.76
C VAL A 289 -10.98 0.35 4.58
N TRP A 290 -10.41 0.25 3.39
CA TRP A 290 -10.94 0.82 2.13
C TRP A 290 -12.34 0.36 1.78
N SER A 291 -12.81 -0.74 2.37
CA SER A 291 -14.15 -1.28 2.11
C SER A 291 -15.24 -0.68 2.98
N LEU A 292 -14.89 -0.10 4.12
CA LEU A 292 -15.85 0.40 5.13
C LEU A 292 -16.89 1.34 4.51
N GLU A 293 -16.44 2.37 3.81
CA GLU A 293 -17.35 3.36 3.24
C GLU A 293 -18.25 2.80 2.13
N SER A 294 -17.73 1.86 1.33
CA SER A 294 -18.52 1.22 0.29
C SER A 294 -19.63 0.32 0.86
N TYR A 295 -19.35 -0.36 1.97
CA TYR A 295 -20.32 -1.20 2.66
C TYR A 295 -21.38 -0.38 3.42
N LYS A 296 -20.97 0.73 4.06
CA LYS A 296 -21.90 1.71 4.65
C LYS A 296 -22.84 2.29 3.58
N LYS A 297 -22.30 2.73 2.44
CA LYS A 297 -23.11 3.25 1.32
C LYS A 297 -24.07 2.21 0.72
N ALA A 298 -23.71 0.94 0.78
CA ALA A 298 -24.58 -0.17 0.37
C ALA A 298 -25.61 -0.56 1.44
N ASN A 299 -25.67 0.14 2.59
CA ASN A 299 -26.54 -0.15 3.74
C ASN A 299 -26.43 -1.59 4.24
N VAL A 300 -25.23 -2.17 4.22
CA VAL A 300 -24.98 -3.49 4.83
C VAL A 300 -24.92 -3.31 6.34
N ASP A 301 -25.64 -4.11 7.09
CA ASP A 301 -25.50 -4.21 8.55
C ASP A 301 -24.33 -5.16 8.85
N PHE A 302 -23.16 -4.60 9.15
CA PHE A 302 -21.93 -5.37 9.32
C PHE A 302 -21.16 -4.98 10.58
N GLY A 303 -20.24 -5.85 10.96
CA GLY A 303 -19.19 -5.59 11.94
C GLY A 303 -17.85 -6.02 11.37
N THR A 304 -16.80 -5.71 12.11
CA THR A 304 -15.43 -6.15 11.87
C THR A 304 -14.91 -6.92 13.08
N VAL A 305 -14.01 -7.85 12.88
CA VAL A 305 -13.38 -8.65 13.94
C VAL A 305 -11.99 -9.05 13.47
N VAL A 306 -11.05 -9.26 14.38
CA VAL A 306 -9.70 -9.75 14.09
C VAL A 306 -9.77 -11.12 13.40
N MET A 307 -8.68 -11.54 12.74
CA MET A 307 -8.60 -12.88 12.14
C MET A 307 -8.76 -13.98 13.20
N PRO A 308 -9.35 -15.13 12.82
CA PRO A 308 -9.49 -16.26 13.75
C PRO A 308 -8.14 -16.74 14.27
N GLN A 309 -8.14 -17.26 15.49
CA GLN A 309 -6.95 -17.72 16.18
C GLN A 309 -6.73 -19.23 15.94
N PHE A 310 -5.47 -19.65 15.88
CA PHE A 310 -5.09 -21.02 16.09
C PHE A 310 -4.99 -21.30 17.61
N PRO A 311 -5.19 -22.54 18.06
CA PRO A 311 -5.15 -22.87 19.50
C PRO A 311 -3.88 -22.35 20.19
N GLY A 312 -4.07 -21.47 21.19
CA GLY A 312 -2.98 -20.89 21.97
C GLY A 312 -2.09 -19.88 21.22
N LYS A 313 -2.50 -19.41 20.05
CA LYS A 313 -1.72 -18.48 19.21
C LYS A 313 -2.62 -17.31 18.82
N PRO A 314 -2.19 -16.04 19.04
CA PRO A 314 -2.99 -14.88 18.65
C PRO A 314 -3.11 -14.76 17.12
N GLY A 315 -4.25 -14.26 16.67
CA GLY A 315 -4.41 -13.88 15.26
C GLY A 315 -3.49 -12.71 14.91
N LYS A 316 -2.72 -12.84 13.85
CA LYS A 316 -1.82 -11.81 13.33
C LYS A 316 -2.35 -11.27 12.03
N GLY A 317 -1.92 -10.06 11.65
CA GLY A 317 -2.23 -9.45 10.35
C GLY A 317 -0.98 -9.13 9.56
N VAL A 318 -1.13 -9.06 8.26
CA VAL A 318 -0.12 -8.44 7.39
C VAL A 318 -0.34 -6.94 7.37
N ILE A 319 0.73 -6.18 7.55
CA ILE A 319 0.67 -4.71 7.65
C ILE A 319 1.34 -4.12 6.41
N ALA A 320 0.60 -3.30 5.67
CA ALA A 320 1.16 -2.48 4.60
C ALA A 320 1.17 -1.01 5.02
N THR A 321 2.25 -0.30 4.71
CA THR A 321 2.36 1.13 5.02
C THR A 321 2.49 1.95 3.74
N SER A 322 1.83 3.11 3.72
CA SER A 322 2.18 4.21 2.83
C SER A 322 3.23 5.04 3.57
N SER A 323 4.48 4.90 3.22
CA SER A 323 5.57 5.59 3.89
C SER A 323 6.12 6.72 3.03
N VAL A 324 6.80 7.67 3.66
CA VAL A 324 7.43 8.81 2.98
C VAL A 324 8.93 8.78 3.23
N SER A 325 9.71 8.89 2.16
CA SER A 325 11.17 8.81 2.15
C SER A 325 11.80 10.01 1.47
N ILE A 326 13.10 10.22 1.71
CA ILE A 326 13.92 11.26 1.10
C ILE A 326 14.90 10.61 0.14
N ALA A 327 15.09 11.20 -1.05
CA ALA A 327 16.11 10.75 -1.98
C ALA A 327 17.51 11.07 -1.43
N LYS A 328 18.43 10.10 -1.50
CA LYS A 328 19.83 10.27 -1.09
C LYS A 328 20.54 11.37 -1.87
N ASP A 329 20.20 11.54 -3.15
CA ASP A 329 20.79 12.53 -4.04
C ASP A 329 20.01 13.86 -4.08
N SER A 330 19.01 14.06 -3.19
CA SER A 330 18.33 15.35 -3.05
C SER A 330 19.35 16.45 -2.67
N LYS A 331 19.24 17.58 -3.33
CA LYS A 331 20.01 18.78 -3.02
C LYS A 331 19.39 19.60 -1.90
N ASN A 332 18.16 19.26 -1.51
CA ASN A 332 17.33 19.99 -0.55
C ASN A 332 17.02 19.14 0.69
N LYS A 333 17.94 18.30 1.17
CA LYS A 333 17.68 17.29 2.21
C LYS A 333 17.08 17.85 3.49
N GLU A 334 17.58 18.98 3.99
CA GLU A 334 17.04 19.60 5.20
C GLU A 334 15.59 20.07 4.98
N LEU A 335 15.29 20.67 3.84
CA LEU A 335 13.95 21.08 3.50
C LEU A 335 13.03 19.87 3.23
N ALA A 336 13.56 18.82 2.62
CA ALA A 336 12.88 17.55 2.43
C ALA A 336 12.52 16.90 3.77
N TRP A 337 13.40 16.96 4.76
CA TRP A 337 13.12 16.51 6.14
C TRP A 337 12.01 17.32 6.79
N GLU A 338 12.04 18.64 6.70
CA GLU A 338 10.98 19.51 7.23
C GLU A 338 9.61 19.22 6.58
N PHE A 339 9.59 18.99 5.27
CA PHE A 339 8.36 18.61 4.57
C PHE A 339 7.88 17.22 4.98
N LEU A 340 8.78 16.22 5.03
CA LEU A 340 8.46 14.86 5.48
C LEU A 340 7.88 14.88 6.89
N LYS A 341 8.54 15.57 7.82
CA LYS A 341 8.06 15.74 9.20
C LYS A 341 6.68 16.40 9.28
N PHE A 342 6.46 17.46 8.49
CA PHE A 342 5.15 18.11 8.40
C PHE A 342 4.08 17.15 7.85
N PHE A 343 4.43 16.40 6.80
CA PHE A 343 3.52 15.46 6.14
C PHE A 343 3.02 14.37 7.10
N VAL A 344 3.90 13.86 7.96
CA VAL A 344 3.56 12.82 8.95
C VAL A 344 3.23 13.39 10.34
N SER A 345 3.11 14.72 10.49
CA SER A 345 2.64 15.35 11.72
C SER A 345 1.19 14.94 12.05
N SER A 346 0.76 15.17 13.27
CA SER A 346 -0.64 14.90 13.67
C SER A 346 -1.63 15.62 12.74
N ASP A 347 -1.34 16.86 12.36
CA ASP A 347 -2.20 17.63 11.43
C ASP A 347 -2.19 17.00 10.02
N GLY A 348 -1.01 16.63 9.49
CA GLY A 348 -0.88 15.98 8.19
C GLY A 348 -1.61 14.63 8.14
N ILE A 349 -1.46 13.81 9.20
CA ILE A 349 -2.15 12.52 9.32
C ILE A 349 -3.68 12.70 9.41
N LYS A 350 -4.17 13.70 10.14
CA LYS A 350 -5.61 13.98 10.24
C LYS A 350 -6.28 14.38 8.92
N MET A 351 -5.53 14.94 7.99
CA MET A 351 -6.01 15.28 6.65
C MET A 351 -6.19 14.04 5.77
N ARG A 352 -5.46 12.97 6.04
CA ARG A 352 -5.50 11.72 5.29
C ARG A 352 -6.66 10.85 5.77
N THR A 353 -7.70 10.75 4.96
CA THR A 353 -8.96 10.09 5.35
C THR A 353 -9.15 8.69 4.77
N SER A 354 -8.28 8.24 3.87
CA SER A 354 -8.37 6.93 3.21
C SER A 354 -7.56 5.84 3.89
N ASP A 355 -6.51 6.24 4.60
CA ASP A 355 -5.64 5.33 5.34
C ASP A 355 -5.96 5.41 6.83
N LEU A 356 -5.59 4.35 7.55
CA LEU A 356 -5.65 4.39 9.01
C LEU A 356 -4.51 5.27 9.55
N PRO A 357 -4.81 6.16 10.52
CA PRO A 357 -3.80 6.95 11.22
C PRO A 357 -2.69 6.10 11.83
N VAL A 358 -1.46 6.58 11.67
CA VAL A 358 -0.23 5.90 12.12
C VAL A 358 0.31 6.44 13.44
N ARG A 359 -0.24 7.56 13.93
CA ARG A 359 0.13 8.17 15.22
C ARG A 359 -0.82 7.75 16.33
N ILE A 360 -0.26 7.26 17.42
CA ILE A 360 -1.01 6.82 18.61
C ILE A 360 -1.87 7.97 19.15
N SER A 361 -1.32 9.18 19.23
CA SER A 361 -2.05 10.37 19.68
C SER A 361 -3.28 10.69 18.82
N VAL A 362 -3.18 10.54 17.48
CA VAL A 362 -4.32 10.78 16.58
C VAL A 362 -5.38 9.70 16.71
N VAL A 363 -4.96 8.45 16.89
CA VAL A 363 -5.88 7.31 17.10
C VAL A 363 -6.69 7.51 18.39
N GLN A 364 -6.01 7.88 19.47
CA GLN A 364 -6.64 8.15 20.78
C GLN A 364 -7.57 9.38 20.73
N GLU A 365 -7.15 10.48 20.11
CA GLU A 365 -7.98 11.67 19.92
C GLU A 365 -9.27 11.36 19.16
N LYS A 366 -9.19 10.55 18.11
CA LYS A 366 -10.34 10.12 17.31
C LYS A 366 -11.07 8.92 17.89
N LYS A 367 -10.58 8.31 18.97
CA LYS A 367 -11.10 7.10 19.61
C LYS A 367 -11.28 5.92 18.64
N LEU A 368 -10.39 5.78 17.68
CA LEU A 368 -10.49 4.74 16.65
C LEU A 368 -10.19 3.35 17.23
N ASP A 369 -9.37 3.25 18.24
CA ASP A 369 -9.09 2.05 19.01
C ASP A 369 -10.28 1.56 19.87
N GLN A 370 -11.29 2.42 20.06
CA GLN A 370 -12.53 2.13 20.80
C GLN A 370 -13.75 2.00 19.88
N ASP A 371 -13.66 2.43 18.61
CA ASP A 371 -14.74 2.28 17.63
C ASP A 371 -14.83 0.82 17.17
N PRO A 372 -15.99 0.14 17.32
CA PRO A 372 -16.13 -1.28 16.99
C PRO A 372 -15.80 -1.65 15.55
N LEU A 373 -15.84 -0.69 14.60
CA LEU A 373 -15.48 -0.92 13.21
C LEU A 373 -14.00 -0.70 12.91
N TYR A 374 -13.28 0.04 13.76
CA TYR A 374 -11.87 0.38 13.58
C TYR A 374 -10.95 -0.35 14.57
N ALA A 375 -11.41 -0.61 15.78
CA ALA A 375 -10.62 -1.27 16.82
C ALA A 375 -9.95 -2.58 16.37
N PRO A 376 -10.61 -3.49 15.59
CA PRO A 376 -9.96 -4.70 15.14
C PRO A 376 -8.71 -4.47 14.26
N PHE A 377 -8.65 -3.37 13.50
CA PHE A 377 -7.48 -3.03 12.69
C PHE A 377 -6.28 -2.64 13.59
N TYR A 378 -6.52 -1.84 14.63
CA TYR A 378 -5.48 -1.44 15.59
C TYR A 378 -5.02 -2.61 16.46
N LYS A 379 -5.95 -3.45 16.92
CA LYS A 379 -5.61 -4.68 17.63
C LYS A 379 -4.75 -5.61 16.76
N THR A 380 -5.08 -5.74 15.47
CA THR A 380 -4.27 -6.48 14.51
C THR A 380 -2.88 -5.88 14.35
N LEU A 381 -2.76 -4.54 14.25
CA LEU A 381 -1.48 -3.85 14.15
C LEU A 381 -0.60 -4.10 15.39
N GLU A 382 -1.16 -4.03 16.59
CA GLU A 382 -0.42 -4.27 17.85
C GLU A 382 0.09 -5.71 17.96
N GLN A 383 -0.66 -6.67 17.42
CA GLN A 383 -0.30 -8.11 17.44
C GLN A 383 0.66 -8.50 16.31
N SER A 384 0.89 -7.64 15.31
CA SER A 384 1.62 -7.95 14.09
C SER A 384 2.99 -7.29 14.09
N THR A 385 3.98 -8.05 14.53
CA THR A 385 5.40 -7.63 14.59
C THR A 385 6.27 -8.34 13.57
N ASP A 386 5.69 -9.24 12.78
CA ASP A 386 6.42 -10.05 11.81
C ASP A 386 6.79 -9.19 10.57
N THR A 387 7.98 -9.44 10.04
CA THR A 387 8.45 -8.74 8.85
C THR A 387 8.01 -9.48 7.60
N PRO A 388 7.36 -8.80 6.64
CA PRO A 388 7.00 -9.40 5.35
C PRO A 388 8.20 -9.99 4.62
N ALA A 389 7.99 -11.13 3.96
CA ALA A 389 9.04 -11.89 3.32
C ALA A 389 9.84 -11.10 2.27
N PHE A 390 9.20 -10.19 1.54
CA PHE A 390 9.88 -9.36 0.54
C PHE A 390 10.87 -8.36 1.16
N LEU A 391 10.69 -7.99 2.43
CA LEU A 391 11.63 -7.14 3.16
C LEU A 391 12.83 -7.94 3.69
N LEU A 392 12.74 -9.26 3.74
CA LEU A 392 13.78 -10.15 4.28
C LEU A 392 14.74 -10.66 3.22
N ASN A 393 14.33 -10.76 1.94
CA ASN A 393 15.17 -11.31 0.89
C ASN A 393 15.00 -10.55 -0.44
N PRO A 394 16.07 -10.00 -1.03
CA PRO A 394 16.01 -9.23 -2.27
C PRO A 394 15.57 -10.05 -3.49
N HIS A 395 15.68 -11.39 -3.43
CA HIS A 395 15.25 -12.31 -4.48
C HIS A 395 13.85 -12.89 -4.21
N TRP A 396 13.10 -12.27 -3.29
CA TRP A 396 11.77 -12.75 -2.93
C TRP A 396 10.82 -12.88 -4.13
N ASN A 397 10.91 -11.99 -5.09
CA ASN A 397 10.06 -12.02 -6.29
C ASN A 397 10.21 -13.31 -7.10
N GLU A 398 11.42 -13.89 -7.18
CA GLU A 398 11.69 -15.17 -7.84
C GLU A 398 11.10 -16.34 -7.03
N ILE A 399 11.30 -16.32 -5.73
CA ILE A 399 10.76 -17.33 -4.79
C ILE A 399 9.24 -17.28 -4.82
N ASN A 400 8.67 -16.09 -4.76
CA ASN A 400 7.23 -15.83 -4.70
C ASN A 400 6.48 -16.35 -5.93
N ARG A 401 7.08 -16.36 -7.12
CA ARG A 401 6.44 -16.95 -8.32
C ARG A 401 6.09 -18.41 -8.14
N ASN A 402 6.99 -19.20 -7.53
CA ASN A 402 6.75 -20.62 -7.26
C ASN A 402 5.74 -20.81 -6.12
N LEU A 403 5.82 -19.97 -5.07
CA LEU A 403 4.85 -19.96 -3.98
C LEU A 403 3.46 -19.62 -4.49
N SER A 404 3.29 -18.56 -5.30
CA SER A 404 2.00 -18.16 -5.87
C SER A 404 1.36 -19.27 -6.70
N ALA A 405 2.16 -19.98 -7.51
CA ALA A 405 1.66 -21.11 -8.28
C ALA A 405 1.16 -22.25 -7.37
N ALA A 406 1.88 -22.55 -6.29
CA ALA A 406 1.47 -23.57 -5.30
C ALA A 406 0.19 -23.13 -4.58
N VAL A 407 0.14 -21.89 -4.11
CA VAL A 407 -1.01 -21.33 -3.40
C VAL A 407 -2.27 -21.33 -4.27
N ASN A 408 -2.18 -20.91 -5.54
CA ASN A 408 -3.33 -20.94 -6.45
C ASN A 408 -3.90 -22.35 -6.59
N ALA A 409 -3.02 -23.38 -6.67
CA ALA A 409 -3.46 -24.77 -6.74
C ALA A 409 -4.07 -25.25 -5.41
N ILE A 410 -3.55 -24.80 -4.27
CA ILE A 410 -4.12 -25.07 -2.93
C ILE A 410 -5.52 -24.48 -2.84
N MET A 411 -5.75 -23.23 -3.25
CA MET A 411 -7.06 -22.57 -3.23
C MET A 411 -8.08 -23.30 -4.12
N MET A 412 -7.59 -24.00 -5.16
CA MET A 412 -8.42 -24.86 -6.01
C MET A 412 -8.67 -26.25 -5.42
N GLY A 413 -8.27 -26.51 -4.17
CA GLY A 413 -8.56 -27.73 -3.45
C GLY A 413 -7.47 -28.80 -3.53
N GLN A 414 -6.23 -28.49 -3.94
CA GLN A 414 -5.12 -29.45 -3.96
C GLN A 414 -4.40 -29.51 -2.59
N ASN A 415 -3.57 -30.53 -2.42
CA ASN A 415 -2.86 -30.78 -1.17
C ASN A 415 -1.77 -29.73 -0.92
N ALA A 416 -1.84 -29.04 0.23
CA ALA A 416 -0.93 -27.96 0.56
C ALA A 416 0.51 -28.44 0.79
N GLU A 417 0.69 -29.53 1.54
CA GLU A 417 2.02 -30.05 1.88
C GLU A 417 2.83 -30.42 0.63
N GLU A 418 2.23 -31.16 -0.30
CA GLU A 418 2.89 -31.58 -1.54
C GLU A 418 3.30 -30.38 -2.39
N LEU A 419 2.40 -29.41 -2.55
CA LEU A 419 2.64 -28.22 -3.38
C LEU A 419 3.67 -27.29 -2.77
N LEU A 420 3.68 -27.12 -1.46
CA LEU A 420 4.67 -26.30 -0.76
C LEU A 420 6.05 -26.95 -0.79
N ASN A 421 6.16 -28.27 -0.62
CA ASN A 421 7.42 -29.00 -0.80
C ASN A 421 7.99 -28.80 -2.21
N LYS A 422 7.13 -28.83 -3.24
CA LYS A 422 7.54 -28.55 -4.60
C LYS A 422 8.00 -27.10 -4.77
N ALA A 423 7.27 -26.14 -4.22
CA ALA A 423 7.63 -24.72 -4.30
C ALA A 423 9.00 -24.44 -3.64
N VAL A 424 9.27 -25.03 -2.49
CA VAL A 424 10.58 -24.97 -1.81
C VAL A 424 11.68 -25.51 -2.72
N LYS A 425 11.53 -26.73 -3.25
CA LYS A 425 12.52 -27.35 -4.13
C LYS A 425 12.85 -26.48 -5.35
N ASP A 426 11.82 -25.92 -5.98
CA ASP A 426 11.97 -25.10 -7.20
C ASP A 426 12.58 -23.70 -6.90
N SER A 427 12.52 -23.27 -5.63
CA SER A 427 12.96 -21.93 -5.19
C SER A 427 14.33 -21.89 -4.51
N GLN A 428 14.89 -23.02 -4.06
CA GLN A 428 16.18 -23.07 -3.33
C GLN A 428 17.33 -22.33 -4.03
N LYS A 429 17.37 -22.37 -5.36
CA LYS A 429 18.39 -21.72 -6.17
C LYS A 429 18.39 -20.19 -6.09
N PHE A 430 17.30 -19.58 -5.61
CA PHE A 430 17.13 -18.13 -5.50
C PHE A 430 17.49 -17.57 -4.12
N LEU A 431 17.86 -18.41 -3.17
CA LEU A 431 18.28 -17.99 -1.82
C LEU A 431 19.73 -17.46 -1.74
N LYS A 432 20.47 -17.50 -2.85
CA LYS A 432 21.91 -17.16 -2.91
C LYS A 432 22.12 -15.67 -3.12
#